data_96496d2efc0754bc05491a0729ffa362
#
_entry.id   96496d2efc0754bc05491a0729ffa362
#
_cell.length_a   1.000
_cell.length_b   1.000
_cell.length_c   1.000
_cell.angle_alpha   90.00
_cell.angle_beta   90.00
_cell.angle_gamma   90.00
#
_symmetry.space_group_name_H-M   'P 1'
#
loop_
_entity.id
_entity.type
_entity.pdbx_description
1 polymer ?
#
loop_
_entity_poly.entity_id
_entity_poly.type
_entity_poly.pdbx_seq_one_letter_code
_entity_poly.pdbx_strand_id
1 'polypeptide(L)'
;MKYSNILKIIGIIAMILVIFAGIGCMSDTGESTTQDNQGTESQQQGDVVLNVFHAGSLTIPFKELEQMYEKRHPNVDVRREAGGSVATVRKITEVGKQADVVGVADYSLIPNMMMNEYTDCYSAFAKNQMVIAYTEDSKYSDEINNDNWYDILRRSDVTFGFSNPNDDPCGYRSQMTTQLAEIYYNDSQIYDDLMASNTAMDTTSSNGTYTVNVPNSENINPNSDKIMMRSMETELSSALEMGEIDYFYIYRSVAVQHGFEFVELPSEIDLSSVKHEDMYSKVKVERGNGDISKGKPIVYGVTIPDTVNQKEHAVGFIKLLHSEDGQQVLENNGQPPIVPASTNTINKVPEELMEYF
;
A
#
# COMPACT_ATOMS: atom_id res chain seq x y z
N MET A 1 30.06 -33.08 35.93
CA MET A 1 30.77 -33.89 34.92
C MET A 1 29.93 -33.82 33.66
N LYS A 2 30.24 -33.27 32.52
CA LYS A 2 31.46 -32.78 31.88
C LYS A 2 31.08 -31.57 31.03
N TYR A 3 31.79 -30.46 31.19
CA TYR A 3 31.93 -29.39 30.20
C TYR A 3 32.76 -29.94 29.02
N SER A 4 32.44 -29.61 27.80
CA SER A 4 33.34 -29.43 26.66
C SER A 4 32.50 -29.36 25.34
N ASN A 5 32.36 -28.22 24.74
CA ASN A 5 32.99 -27.80 23.48
C ASN A 5 32.34 -26.49 22.99
N ILE A 6 32.82 -25.40 23.58
CA ILE A 6 32.81 -24.08 22.94
C ILE A 6 34.28 -23.83 22.61
N LEU A 7 34.62 -23.69 21.38
CA LEU A 7 35.68 -22.91 20.74
C LEU A 7 36.08 -23.54 19.40
N LYS A 8 35.79 -22.84 18.36
CA LYS A 8 36.64 -22.62 17.18
C LYS A 8 35.77 -22.20 16.01
N ILE A 9 35.80 -20.92 15.73
CA ILE A 9 36.06 -20.35 14.40
C ILE A 9 36.12 -18.81 14.62
N ILE A 10 37.35 -18.36 14.91
CA ILE A 10 37.81 -16.98 14.74
C ILE A 10 39.03 -17.09 13.81
N GLY A 11 39.07 -16.28 12.81
CA GLY A 11 40.18 -16.07 11.87
C GLY A 11 39.65 -16.18 10.43
N ILE A 12 39.75 -15.21 9.59
CA ILE A 12 40.87 -14.41 9.14
C ILE A 12 40.29 -13.25 8.33
N ILE A 13 40.52 -12.02 8.75
CA ILE A 13 40.42 -10.83 7.90
C ILE A 13 41.87 -10.55 7.47
N ALA A 14 42.16 -10.74 6.18
CA ALA A 14 43.42 -10.32 5.59
C ALA A 14 43.22 -9.01 4.83
N MET A 15 43.86 -8.00 5.35
CA MET A 15 44.07 -6.65 4.84
C MET A 15 44.99 -6.72 3.63
N ILE A 16 44.57 -6.25 2.45
CA ILE A 16 45.47 -5.98 1.33
C ILE A 16 45.45 -4.47 1.04
N LEU A 17 46.50 -3.82 1.53
CA LEU A 17 46.93 -2.47 1.15
C LEU A 17 47.82 -2.64 -0.08
N VAL A 18 47.47 -2.01 -1.22
CA VAL A 18 48.39 -1.83 -2.33
C VAL A 18 48.67 -0.34 -2.50
N ILE A 19 49.91 -0.03 -2.17
CA ILE A 19 50.54 1.26 -2.40
C ILE A 19 51.00 1.30 -3.88
N PHE A 20 50.61 2.34 -4.63
CA PHE A 20 51.31 2.73 -5.83
C PHE A 20 51.87 4.14 -5.66
N ALA A 21 53.19 4.18 -5.61
CA ALA A 21 53.97 5.40 -5.71
C ALA A 21 54.68 5.42 -7.10
N GLY A 22 54.44 6.44 -7.85
CA GLY A 22 55.46 7.31 -8.39
C GLY A 22 56.17 7.00 -9.68
N ILE A 23 56.22 8.08 -10.44
CA ILE A 23 57.37 8.60 -11.23
C ILE A 23 57.37 8.25 -12.73
N GLY A 24 57.38 9.32 -13.54
CA GLY A 24 58.23 9.47 -14.68
C GLY A 24 57.66 10.24 -15.86
N CYS A 25 57.90 11.54 -15.90
CA CYS A 25 57.90 12.31 -17.12
C CYS A 25 58.99 11.87 -18.08
N MET A 26 58.65 11.75 -19.36
CA MET A 26 59.62 12.13 -20.41
C MET A 26 58.87 12.48 -21.70
N SER A 27 59.09 13.69 -22.15
CA SER A 27 58.76 14.24 -23.45
C SER A 27 59.54 13.58 -24.57
N ASP A 28 58.90 13.29 -25.69
CA ASP A 28 59.57 13.50 -26.98
C ASP A 28 58.57 13.86 -28.10
N THR A 29 59.07 14.70 -28.97
CA THR A 29 58.45 15.35 -30.12
C THR A 29 58.40 14.46 -31.33
N GLY A 30 57.31 14.53 -32.15
CA GLY A 30 57.36 13.95 -33.49
C GLY A 30 56.03 13.96 -34.25
N GLU A 31 55.82 14.96 -35.05
CA GLU A 31 55.16 14.97 -36.38
C GLU A 31 53.70 14.51 -36.61
N SER A 32 52.98 15.46 -37.04
CA SER A 32 51.76 15.59 -37.81
C SER A 32 51.47 14.49 -38.85
N THR A 33 50.29 13.90 -38.76
CA THR A 33 49.48 13.48 -39.93
C THR A 33 48.00 13.68 -39.58
N THR A 34 47.42 14.64 -40.29
CA THR A 34 45.97 14.86 -40.39
C THR A 34 45.28 13.64 -40.98
N GLN A 35 44.42 12.99 -40.17
CA GLN A 35 43.32 12.18 -40.70
C GLN A 35 42.01 12.72 -40.07
N ASP A 36 41.18 13.32 -40.93
CA ASP A 36 39.79 13.61 -40.67
C ASP A 36 39.08 12.30 -40.28
N ASN A 37 38.85 12.14 -38.99
CA ASN A 37 37.82 11.23 -38.48
C ASN A 37 36.66 12.10 -38.01
N GLN A 38 35.64 12.22 -38.83
CA GLN A 38 34.30 12.58 -38.36
C GLN A 38 33.89 11.54 -37.32
N GLY A 39 34.29 11.77 -36.07
CA GLY A 39 33.73 11.15 -34.92
C GLY A 39 32.28 11.65 -34.79
N THR A 40 31.34 10.78 -35.08
CA THR A 40 29.96 10.94 -34.64
C THR A 40 30.02 11.17 -33.14
N GLU A 41 29.86 12.42 -32.69
CA GLU A 41 29.54 12.70 -31.30
C GLU A 41 28.21 12.00 -31.01
N SER A 42 28.29 10.80 -30.45
CA SER A 42 27.19 10.26 -29.69
C SER A 42 26.99 11.25 -28.53
N GLN A 43 26.02 12.15 -28.68
CA GLN A 43 25.48 12.90 -27.55
C GLN A 43 25.09 11.82 -26.53
N GLN A 44 25.84 11.72 -25.46
CA GLN A 44 25.46 11.02 -24.26
C GLN A 44 24.24 11.80 -23.74
N GLN A 45 23.06 11.33 -24.15
CA GLN A 45 21.79 11.81 -23.65
C GLN A 45 21.83 11.49 -22.15
N GLY A 46 21.91 12.52 -21.31
CA GLY A 46 21.96 12.34 -19.87
C GLY A 46 20.73 11.56 -19.41
N ASP A 47 20.90 10.69 -18.43
CA ASP A 47 19.82 9.90 -17.87
C ASP A 47 18.70 10.81 -17.38
N VAL A 48 17.49 10.57 -17.86
CA VAL A 48 16.28 11.27 -17.42
C VAL A 48 15.83 10.67 -16.09
N VAL A 49 15.70 11.50 -15.05
CA VAL A 49 15.19 11.04 -13.75
C VAL A 49 13.70 11.33 -13.65
N LEU A 50 12.90 10.27 -13.45
CA LEU A 50 11.46 10.34 -13.19
C LEU A 50 11.18 10.10 -11.70
N ASN A 51 10.77 11.13 -10.97
CA ASN A 51 10.48 11.03 -9.54
C ASN A 51 9.02 10.63 -9.30
N VAL A 52 8.81 9.47 -8.69
CA VAL A 52 7.50 8.90 -8.40
C VAL A 52 7.29 8.80 -6.89
N PHE A 53 6.45 9.66 -6.32
CA PHE A 53 6.08 9.57 -4.90
C PHE A 53 4.81 8.74 -4.77
N HIS A 54 4.80 7.79 -3.82
CA HIS A 54 3.66 6.89 -3.73
C HIS A 54 3.35 6.41 -2.30
N ALA A 55 2.12 5.94 -2.10
CA ALA A 55 1.70 5.27 -0.87
C ALA A 55 2.50 3.98 -0.63
N GLY A 56 2.69 3.60 0.63
CA GLY A 56 3.42 2.39 1.02
C GLY A 56 2.88 1.12 0.36
N SER A 57 1.55 0.96 0.29
CA SER A 57 0.89 -0.20 -0.34
C SER A 57 1.07 -0.29 -1.86
N LEU A 58 1.61 0.75 -2.52
CA LEU A 58 1.98 0.75 -3.94
C LEU A 58 3.45 0.35 -4.17
N THR A 59 4.21 0.02 -3.11
CA THR A 59 5.65 -0.25 -3.22
C THR A 59 5.97 -1.39 -4.17
N ILE A 60 5.25 -2.51 -4.07
CA ILE A 60 5.51 -3.68 -4.92
C ILE A 60 5.02 -3.45 -6.35
N PRO A 61 3.74 -3.09 -6.61
CA PRO A 61 3.28 -2.90 -7.98
C PRO A 61 4.04 -1.76 -8.69
N PHE A 62 4.39 -0.67 -8.01
CA PHE A 62 5.14 0.42 -8.64
C PHE A 62 6.60 0.07 -8.90
N LYS A 63 7.19 -0.89 -8.14
CA LYS A 63 8.49 -1.46 -8.46
C LYS A 63 8.46 -2.29 -9.76
N GLU A 64 7.42 -3.05 -9.95
CA GLU A 64 7.24 -3.80 -11.19
C GLU A 64 7.04 -2.86 -12.39
N LEU A 65 6.20 -1.82 -12.22
CA LEU A 65 6.00 -0.80 -13.25
C LEU A 65 7.28 -0.01 -13.56
N GLU A 66 8.10 0.34 -12.55
CA GLU A 66 9.44 0.93 -12.73
C GLU A 66 10.28 0.06 -13.66
N GLN A 67 10.44 -1.23 -13.33
CA GLN A 67 11.25 -2.16 -14.12
C GLN A 67 10.73 -2.29 -15.55
N MET A 68 9.41 -2.32 -15.74
CA MET A 68 8.79 -2.38 -17.07
C MET A 68 9.01 -1.08 -17.84
N TYR A 69 8.91 0.08 -17.17
CA TYR A 69 9.08 1.39 -17.79
C TYR A 69 10.53 1.61 -18.24
N GLU A 70 11.50 1.36 -17.37
CA GLU A 70 12.93 1.47 -17.66
C GLU A 70 13.40 0.53 -18.78
N LYS A 71 12.85 -0.69 -18.81
CA LYS A 71 13.11 -1.63 -19.92
C LYS A 71 12.66 -1.07 -21.26
N ARG A 72 11.56 -0.31 -21.31
CA ARG A 72 11.04 0.34 -22.54
C ARG A 72 11.75 1.66 -22.84
N HIS A 73 12.30 2.31 -21.82
CA HIS A 73 12.97 3.60 -21.88
C HIS A 73 14.34 3.54 -21.18
N PRO A 74 15.37 2.93 -21.83
CA PRO A 74 16.66 2.64 -21.18
C PRO A 74 17.46 3.89 -20.72
N ASN A 75 17.05 5.09 -21.13
CA ASN A 75 17.61 6.36 -20.71
C ASN A 75 16.87 7.02 -19.54
N VAL A 76 15.86 6.35 -18.97
CA VAL A 76 15.06 6.84 -17.83
C VAL A 76 15.41 6.04 -16.58
N ASP A 77 15.67 6.77 -15.49
CA ASP A 77 15.86 6.27 -14.13
C ASP A 77 14.62 6.65 -13.29
N VAL A 78 13.78 5.67 -12.94
CA VAL A 78 12.57 5.91 -12.14
C VAL A 78 12.91 5.82 -10.66
N ARG A 79 12.84 6.96 -9.97
CA ARG A 79 13.14 7.06 -8.54
C ARG A 79 11.85 7.10 -7.74
N ARG A 80 11.59 6.05 -6.99
CA ARG A 80 10.41 5.94 -6.15
C ARG A 80 10.70 6.37 -4.70
N GLU A 81 9.76 7.13 -4.13
CA GLU A 81 9.77 7.50 -2.72
C GLU A 81 8.44 7.07 -2.08
N ALA A 82 8.47 6.03 -1.23
CA ALA A 82 7.29 5.53 -0.52
C ALA A 82 7.00 6.32 0.76
N GLY A 83 5.74 6.38 1.15
CA GLY A 83 5.31 7.00 2.41
C GLY A 83 3.82 6.82 2.67
N GLY A 84 3.34 7.28 3.82
CA GLY A 84 1.90 7.40 4.06
C GLY A 84 1.27 8.39 3.06
N SER A 85 0.07 8.11 2.55
CA SER A 85 -0.58 8.92 1.49
C SER A 85 -0.66 10.41 1.84
N VAL A 86 -1.05 10.76 3.06
CA VAL A 86 -1.11 12.16 3.51
C VAL A 86 0.28 12.79 3.53
N ALA A 87 1.28 12.08 4.07
CA ALA A 87 2.67 12.55 4.09
C ALA A 87 3.23 12.72 2.67
N THR A 88 2.88 11.81 1.75
CA THR A 88 3.27 11.88 0.33
C THR A 88 2.73 13.14 -0.34
N VAL A 89 1.44 13.46 -0.13
CA VAL A 89 0.83 14.70 -0.63
C VAL A 89 1.50 15.94 0.00
N ARG A 90 1.72 15.94 1.31
CA ARG A 90 2.35 17.06 2.04
C ARG A 90 3.78 17.35 1.60
N LYS A 91 4.51 16.37 1.09
CA LYS A 91 5.83 16.61 0.47
C LYS A 91 5.74 17.63 -0.68
N ILE A 92 4.64 17.60 -1.44
CA ILE A 92 4.40 18.57 -2.53
C ILE A 92 3.82 19.87 -1.95
N THR A 93 2.71 19.76 -1.19
CA THR A 93 1.88 20.93 -0.82
C THR A 93 2.49 21.78 0.29
N GLU A 94 3.25 21.19 1.22
CA GLU A 94 3.82 21.90 2.38
C GLU A 94 5.33 22.04 2.29
N VAL A 95 6.05 21.04 1.74
CA VAL A 95 7.52 21.04 1.68
C VAL A 95 8.04 21.58 0.34
N GLY A 96 7.20 21.57 -0.72
CA GLY A 96 7.60 22.02 -2.05
C GLY A 96 8.57 21.07 -2.78
N LYS A 97 8.57 19.76 -2.42
CA LYS A 97 9.35 18.75 -3.15
C LYS A 97 8.80 18.59 -4.57
N GLN A 98 9.70 18.36 -5.50
CA GLN A 98 9.35 18.07 -6.89
C GLN A 98 9.11 16.58 -7.08
N ALA A 99 7.97 16.24 -7.68
CA ALA A 99 7.65 14.92 -8.16
C ALA A 99 7.06 15.00 -9.57
N ASP A 100 7.22 13.94 -10.32
CA ASP A 100 6.64 13.81 -11.66
C ASP A 100 5.32 13.04 -11.63
N VAL A 101 5.21 12.07 -10.73
CA VAL A 101 3.99 11.30 -10.49
C VAL A 101 3.75 11.17 -8.98
N VAL A 102 2.49 11.30 -8.57
CA VAL A 102 2.05 11.07 -7.17
C VAL A 102 0.93 10.04 -7.14
N GLY A 103 1.18 8.90 -6.47
CA GLY A 103 0.22 7.83 -6.27
C GLY A 103 -0.19 7.71 -4.80
N VAL A 104 -1.49 7.67 -4.51
CA VAL A 104 -2.05 7.64 -3.15
C VAL A 104 -3.03 6.47 -2.96
N ALA A 105 -3.09 5.92 -1.75
CA ALA A 105 -4.03 4.85 -1.38
C ALA A 105 -5.45 5.35 -1.01
N ASP A 106 -5.63 6.66 -0.99
CA ASP A 106 -6.90 7.35 -0.83
C ASP A 106 -6.99 8.46 -1.89
N TYR A 107 -7.68 8.18 -2.98
CA TYR A 107 -7.79 9.10 -4.11
C TYR A 107 -8.33 10.48 -3.69
N SER A 108 -9.19 10.53 -2.64
CA SER A 108 -9.81 11.77 -2.19
C SER A 108 -8.82 12.81 -1.65
N LEU A 109 -7.58 12.39 -1.33
CA LEU A 109 -6.52 13.31 -0.93
C LEU A 109 -6.12 14.26 -2.07
N ILE A 110 -6.19 13.80 -3.32
CA ILE A 110 -5.83 14.64 -4.47
C ILE A 110 -6.82 15.80 -4.62
N PRO A 111 -8.15 15.57 -4.78
CA PRO A 111 -9.09 16.69 -4.86
C PRO A 111 -9.15 17.55 -3.60
N ASN A 112 -8.89 17.00 -2.41
CA ASN A 112 -9.01 17.75 -1.15
C ASN A 112 -7.76 18.57 -0.80
N MET A 113 -6.56 18.16 -1.26
CA MET A 113 -5.30 18.77 -0.81
C MET A 113 -4.43 19.30 -1.96
N MET A 114 -4.65 18.87 -3.19
CA MET A 114 -3.77 19.22 -4.32
C MET A 114 -4.48 20.00 -5.43
N MET A 115 -5.82 19.82 -5.59
CA MET A 115 -6.54 20.34 -6.74
C MET A 115 -6.50 21.86 -6.84
N ASN A 116 -6.34 22.35 -8.06
CA ASN A 116 -6.27 23.76 -8.47
C ASN A 116 -5.04 24.56 -7.97
N GLU A 117 -4.22 23.98 -7.06
CA GLU A 117 -2.99 24.64 -6.59
C GLU A 117 -1.73 23.86 -6.96
N TYR A 118 -1.85 22.55 -7.10
CA TYR A 118 -0.72 21.62 -7.33
C TYR A 118 -0.98 20.60 -8.43
N THR A 119 -2.21 20.47 -8.91
CA THR A 119 -2.58 19.63 -10.05
C THR A 119 -3.96 20.02 -10.57
N ASP A 120 -4.22 19.76 -11.84
CA ASP A 120 -5.49 20.01 -12.52
C ASP A 120 -6.36 18.75 -12.68
N CYS A 121 -5.77 17.57 -12.61
CA CYS A 121 -6.49 16.32 -12.83
C CYS A 121 -5.94 15.16 -12.00
N TYR A 122 -6.74 14.11 -11.86
CA TYR A 122 -6.32 12.85 -11.27
C TYR A 122 -7.05 11.67 -11.92
N SER A 123 -6.55 10.47 -11.67
CA SER A 123 -7.19 9.22 -12.03
C SER A 123 -7.36 8.33 -10.80
N ALA A 124 -8.58 7.84 -10.56
CA ALA A 124 -8.81 6.71 -9.68
C ALA A 124 -8.60 5.42 -10.50
N PHE A 125 -7.57 4.63 -10.17
CA PHE A 125 -7.05 3.60 -11.06
C PHE A 125 -7.15 2.17 -10.52
N ALA A 126 -7.20 1.99 -9.21
CA ALA A 126 -7.30 0.69 -8.57
C ALA A 126 -8.07 0.79 -7.26
N LYS A 127 -8.47 -0.35 -6.73
CA LYS A 127 -9.12 -0.47 -5.44
C LYS A 127 -8.39 -1.48 -4.55
N ASN A 128 -8.72 -1.47 -3.28
CA ASN A 128 -8.40 -2.53 -2.35
C ASN A 128 -9.65 -2.94 -1.59
N GLN A 129 -9.57 -4.01 -0.83
CA GLN A 129 -10.69 -4.50 -0.02
C GLN A 129 -10.18 -5.11 1.27
N MET A 130 -11.04 -5.14 2.28
CA MET A 130 -10.79 -5.89 3.50
C MET A 130 -11.14 -7.35 3.27
N VAL A 131 -10.27 -8.24 3.75
CA VAL A 131 -10.45 -9.70 3.72
C VAL A 131 -10.12 -10.28 5.08
N ILE A 132 -10.49 -11.53 5.30
CA ILE A 132 -10.06 -12.34 6.45
C ILE A 132 -9.01 -13.33 5.92
N ALA A 133 -7.74 -13.11 6.23
CA ALA A 133 -6.66 -13.98 5.79
C ALA A 133 -6.44 -15.14 6.77
N TYR A 134 -5.97 -16.27 6.22
CA TYR A 134 -5.68 -17.50 6.95
C TYR A 134 -4.67 -18.38 6.18
N THR A 135 -4.24 -19.47 6.78
CA THR A 135 -3.41 -20.51 6.13
C THR A 135 -4.16 -21.85 6.10
N GLU A 136 -3.65 -22.82 5.35
CA GLU A 136 -4.20 -24.18 5.35
C GLU A 136 -4.20 -24.83 6.75
N ASP A 137 -3.25 -24.42 7.61
CA ASP A 137 -3.12 -24.91 9.00
C ASP A 137 -4.06 -24.19 9.98
N SER A 138 -4.76 -23.14 9.58
CA SER A 138 -5.71 -22.42 10.42
C SER A 138 -6.89 -23.30 10.79
N LYS A 139 -7.37 -23.21 12.03
CA LYS A 139 -8.53 -24.01 12.47
C LYS A 139 -9.73 -23.69 11.62
N TYR A 140 -10.39 -24.73 11.12
CA TYR A 140 -11.59 -24.62 10.27
C TYR A 140 -11.35 -23.93 8.93
N SER A 141 -10.12 -24.00 8.40
CA SER A 141 -9.76 -23.44 7.10
C SER A 141 -10.58 -24.05 5.95
N ASP A 142 -11.03 -25.29 6.08
CA ASP A 142 -11.90 -26.01 5.15
C ASP A 142 -13.40 -25.69 5.27
N GLU A 143 -13.80 -24.97 6.34
CA GLU A 143 -15.20 -24.60 6.61
C GLU A 143 -15.49 -23.12 6.31
N ILE A 144 -14.48 -22.24 6.51
CA ILE A 144 -14.68 -20.78 6.46
C ILE A 144 -15.02 -20.29 5.06
N ASN A 145 -15.99 -19.39 4.97
CA ASN A 145 -16.40 -18.74 3.73
C ASN A 145 -17.07 -17.37 4.02
N ASN A 146 -17.52 -16.68 2.96
CA ASN A 146 -18.13 -15.37 3.07
C ASN A 146 -19.48 -15.34 3.84
N ASP A 147 -20.13 -16.46 4.02
CA ASP A 147 -21.44 -16.53 4.71
C ASP A 147 -21.31 -16.87 6.20
N ASN A 148 -20.13 -17.38 6.64
CA ASN A 148 -19.97 -17.91 8.00
C ASN A 148 -18.69 -17.47 8.73
N TRP A 149 -17.85 -16.60 8.13
CA TRP A 149 -16.57 -16.20 8.72
C TRP A 149 -16.72 -15.69 10.17
N TYR A 150 -17.76 -14.92 10.45
CA TYR A 150 -18.03 -14.39 11.79
C TYR A 150 -18.40 -15.50 12.80
N ASP A 151 -19.07 -16.57 12.35
CA ASP A 151 -19.39 -17.73 13.20
C ASP A 151 -18.12 -18.57 13.48
N ILE A 152 -17.21 -18.68 12.51
CA ILE A 152 -15.91 -19.32 12.72
C ILE A 152 -15.08 -18.50 13.72
N LEU A 153 -15.02 -17.19 13.54
CA LEU A 153 -14.28 -16.31 14.46
C LEU A 153 -14.89 -16.28 15.87
N ARG A 154 -16.19 -16.55 16.04
CA ARG A 154 -16.86 -16.67 17.35
C ARG A 154 -16.43 -17.92 18.13
N ARG A 155 -15.95 -19.00 17.48
CA ARG A 155 -15.58 -20.25 18.15
C ARG A 155 -14.51 -20.00 19.21
N SER A 156 -14.70 -20.55 20.40
CA SER A 156 -13.86 -20.24 21.58
C SER A 156 -12.40 -20.68 21.44
N ASP A 157 -12.10 -21.64 20.57
CA ASP A 157 -10.77 -22.15 20.28
C ASP A 157 -10.10 -21.49 19.08
N VAL A 158 -10.78 -20.57 18.39
CA VAL A 158 -10.25 -19.78 17.26
C VAL A 158 -9.68 -18.48 17.77
N THR A 159 -8.47 -18.15 17.32
CA THR A 159 -7.82 -16.88 17.59
C THR A 159 -7.75 -16.02 16.32
N PHE A 160 -7.91 -14.71 16.46
CA PHE A 160 -7.80 -13.83 15.31
C PHE A 160 -7.10 -12.50 15.65
N GLY A 161 -6.67 -11.78 14.62
CA GLY A 161 -5.93 -10.53 14.78
C GLY A 161 -6.49 -9.37 13.98
N PHE A 162 -6.18 -8.17 14.44
CA PHE A 162 -6.31 -6.91 13.72
C PHE A 162 -5.25 -5.91 14.21
N SER A 163 -4.87 -4.95 13.36
CA SER A 163 -3.95 -3.88 13.76
C SER A 163 -4.66 -2.82 14.62
N ASN A 164 -3.88 -2.08 15.42
CA ASN A 164 -4.42 -1.08 16.34
C ASN A 164 -5.18 0.03 15.57
N PRO A 165 -6.48 0.22 15.83
CA PRO A 165 -7.28 1.24 15.13
C PRO A 165 -6.80 2.67 15.32
N ASN A 166 -6.05 2.97 16.38
CA ASN A 166 -5.47 4.29 16.61
C ASN A 166 -4.27 4.59 15.71
N ASP A 167 -3.51 3.54 15.35
CA ASP A 167 -2.21 3.67 14.70
C ASP A 167 -2.26 3.34 13.21
N ASP A 168 -3.16 2.43 12.81
CA ASP A 168 -3.18 1.84 11.47
C ASP A 168 -4.57 1.90 10.81
N PRO A 169 -4.64 2.36 9.54
CA PRO A 169 -5.87 2.35 8.75
C PRO A 169 -6.52 0.96 8.59
N CYS A 170 -5.75 -0.12 8.50
CA CYS A 170 -6.29 -1.48 8.47
C CYS A 170 -7.07 -1.78 9.75
N GLY A 171 -6.55 -1.35 10.90
CA GLY A 171 -7.18 -1.51 12.20
C GLY A 171 -8.56 -0.83 12.32
N TYR A 172 -8.70 0.44 11.98
CA TYR A 172 -10.02 1.06 12.03
C TYR A 172 -10.96 0.55 10.92
N ARG A 173 -10.44 0.10 9.78
CA ARG A 173 -11.25 -0.52 8.72
C ARG A 173 -11.75 -1.92 9.11
N SER A 174 -10.98 -2.69 9.87
CA SER A 174 -11.48 -3.97 10.42
C SER A 174 -12.66 -3.75 11.37
N GLN A 175 -12.63 -2.69 12.18
CA GLN A 175 -13.77 -2.32 13.03
C GLN A 175 -14.99 -1.92 12.20
N MET A 176 -14.78 -1.14 11.11
CA MET A 176 -15.86 -0.78 10.19
C MET A 176 -16.47 -2.01 9.52
N THR A 177 -15.65 -2.90 8.99
CA THR A 177 -16.10 -4.14 8.34
C THR A 177 -16.92 -5.00 9.28
N THR A 178 -16.46 -5.18 10.52
CA THR A 178 -17.20 -5.98 11.53
C THR A 178 -18.53 -5.34 11.91
N GLN A 179 -18.60 -4.01 12.05
CA GLN A 179 -19.85 -3.32 12.32
C GLN A 179 -20.79 -3.30 11.10
N LEU A 180 -20.25 -3.21 9.90
CA LEU A 180 -21.04 -3.31 8.66
C LEU A 180 -21.62 -4.72 8.49
N ALA A 181 -20.92 -5.77 8.96
CA ALA A 181 -21.39 -7.14 8.91
C ALA A 181 -22.70 -7.33 9.69
N GLU A 182 -22.89 -6.69 10.86
CA GLU A 182 -24.16 -6.72 11.58
C GLU A 182 -25.33 -6.25 10.72
N ILE A 183 -25.10 -5.15 9.98
CA ILE A 183 -26.14 -4.58 9.13
C ILE A 183 -26.42 -5.51 7.93
N TYR A 184 -25.37 -6.06 7.32
CA TYR A 184 -25.49 -6.89 6.12
C TYR A 184 -26.13 -8.24 6.39
N TYR A 185 -25.65 -8.97 7.43
CA TYR A 185 -26.16 -10.29 7.80
C TYR A 185 -27.41 -10.23 8.68
N ASN A 186 -27.83 -9.02 9.10
CA ASN A 186 -28.93 -8.79 10.03
C ASN A 186 -28.74 -9.58 11.35
N ASP A 187 -27.51 -9.62 11.84
CA ASP A 187 -27.11 -10.19 13.12
C ASP A 187 -26.42 -9.12 13.98
N SER A 188 -27.16 -8.54 14.91
CA SER A 188 -26.74 -7.43 15.77
C SER A 188 -25.73 -7.83 16.85
N GLN A 189 -25.20 -9.06 16.83
CA GLN A 189 -24.26 -9.54 17.82
C GLN A 189 -22.85 -9.77 17.24
N ILE A 190 -22.64 -9.53 15.93
CA ILE A 190 -21.33 -9.82 15.31
C ILE A 190 -20.25 -8.93 15.95
N TYR A 191 -20.49 -7.64 16.07
CA TYR A 191 -19.53 -6.72 16.67
C TYR A 191 -19.37 -6.99 18.18
N ASP A 192 -20.47 -7.20 18.86
CA ASP A 192 -20.49 -7.46 20.32
C ASP A 192 -19.69 -8.73 20.64
N ASP A 193 -19.93 -9.82 19.93
CA ASP A 193 -19.28 -11.10 20.17
C ASP A 193 -17.79 -11.09 19.81
N LEU A 194 -17.44 -10.47 18.68
CA LEU A 194 -16.07 -10.49 18.18
C LEU A 194 -15.20 -9.41 18.83
N MET A 195 -15.70 -8.19 18.96
CA MET A 195 -14.91 -7.03 19.35
C MET A 195 -15.22 -6.56 20.78
N ALA A 196 -16.46 -6.17 21.09
CA ALA A 196 -16.80 -5.54 22.37
C ALA A 196 -16.61 -6.48 23.56
N SER A 197 -16.94 -7.78 23.43
CA SER A 197 -16.73 -8.79 24.49
C SER A 197 -15.25 -9.13 24.72
N ASN A 198 -14.38 -8.78 23.78
CA ASN A 198 -12.96 -9.13 23.81
C ASN A 198 -12.03 -7.93 23.88
N THR A 199 -12.55 -6.72 23.95
CA THR A 199 -11.78 -5.48 24.07
C THR A 199 -12.57 -4.44 24.88
N ALA A 200 -11.97 -3.29 25.15
CA ALA A 200 -12.69 -2.14 25.72
C ALA A 200 -13.30 -1.21 24.65
N MET A 201 -13.41 -1.67 23.41
CA MET A 201 -14.13 -0.96 22.34
C MET A 201 -15.63 -1.26 22.43
N ASP A 202 -16.44 -0.28 22.06
CA ASP A 202 -17.89 -0.43 22.00
C ASP A 202 -18.50 0.27 20.78
N THR A 203 -19.79 0.10 20.59
CA THR A 203 -20.54 0.79 19.55
C THR A 203 -21.70 1.57 20.12
N THR A 204 -21.95 2.75 19.53
CA THR A 204 -23.14 3.54 19.76
C THR A 204 -23.85 3.78 18.44
N SER A 205 -25.18 3.82 18.47
CA SER A 205 -25.98 4.08 17.27
C SER A 205 -26.89 5.29 17.42
N SER A 206 -26.99 6.08 16.36
CA SER A 206 -27.92 7.21 16.29
C SER A 206 -28.38 7.41 14.86
N ASN A 207 -29.71 7.44 14.65
CA ASN A 207 -30.32 7.69 13.34
C ASN A 207 -29.80 6.77 12.20
N GLY A 208 -29.55 5.49 12.51
CA GLY A 208 -29.05 4.51 11.52
C GLY A 208 -27.56 4.63 11.19
N THR A 209 -26.82 5.44 11.94
CA THR A 209 -25.36 5.54 11.87
C THR A 209 -24.78 4.95 13.14
N TYR A 210 -23.73 4.13 12.98
CA TYR A 210 -23.00 3.48 14.06
C TYR A 210 -21.66 4.18 14.27
N THR A 211 -21.31 4.41 15.54
CA THR A 211 -20.00 4.92 15.93
C THR A 211 -19.31 3.83 16.73
N VAL A 212 -18.20 3.33 16.23
CA VAL A 212 -17.28 2.51 17.00
C VAL A 212 -16.40 3.43 17.82
N ASN A 213 -16.45 3.30 19.14
CA ASN A 213 -15.65 4.07 20.08
C ASN A 213 -14.39 3.27 20.41
N VAL A 214 -13.24 3.78 20.03
CA VAL A 214 -11.94 3.16 20.29
C VAL A 214 -11.24 3.97 21.37
N PRO A 215 -10.95 3.41 22.55
CA PRO A 215 -10.15 4.11 23.56
C PRO A 215 -8.70 4.29 23.11
N ASN A 216 -7.91 5.07 23.84
CA ASN A 216 -6.47 5.16 23.62
C ASN A 216 -5.83 3.77 23.60
N SER A 217 -4.74 3.61 22.83
CA SER A 217 -4.11 2.32 22.54
C SER A 217 -3.82 1.49 23.79
N GLU A 218 -3.37 2.12 24.87
CA GLU A 218 -3.09 1.47 26.16
C GLU A 218 -4.34 0.98 26.91
N ASN A 219 -5.53 1.41 26.50
CA ASN A 219 -6.81 1.11 27.16
C ASN A 219 -7.72 0.18 26.33
N ILE A 220 -7.29 -0.26 25.14
CA ILE A 220 -8.10 -1.18 24.31
C ILE A 220 -8.28 -2.54 24.99
N ASN A 221 -7.31 -3.00 25.78
CA ASN A 221 -7.34 -4.22 26.59
C ASN A 221 -7.84 -5.47 25.82
N PRO A 222 -7.18 -5.90 24.73
CA PRO A 222 -7.60 -7.09 24.00
C PRO A 222 -7.46 -8.34 24.87
N ASN A 223 -8.45 -9.22 24.83
CA ASN A 223 -8.40 -10.56 25.42
C ASN A 223 -7.37 -11.41 24.66
N SER A 224 -6.19 -11.61 25.21
CA SER A 224 -5.07 -12.31 24.56
C SER A 224 -5.34 -13.77 24.23
N ASP A 225 -6.34 -14.40 24.86
CA ASP A 225 -6.75 -15.78 24.53
C ASP A 225 -7.57 -15.85 23.24
N LYS A 226 -8.01 -14.70 22.72
CA LYS A 226 -8.89 -14.58 21.57
C LYS A 226 -8.34 -13.66 20.48
N ILE A 227 -7.77 -12.54 20.87
CA ILE A 227 -7.38 -11.46 19.96
C ILE A 227 -5.89 -11.17 20.07
N MET A 228 -5.19 -11.18 18.94
CA MET A 228 -3.87 -10.60 18.80
C MET A 228 -3.97 -9.22 18.14
N MET A 229 -3.62 -8.17 18.88
CA MET A 229 -3.50 -6.82 18.34
C MET A 229 -2.03 -6.42 18.21
N ARG A 230 -1.65 -5.81 17.09
CA ARG A 230 -0.32 -5.24 16.83
C ARG A 230 -0.45 -3.80 16.34
N SER A 231 0.63 -3.05 16.41
CA SER A 231 0.61 -1.65 15.94
C SER A 231 0.31 -1.55 14.45
N MET A 232 0.85 -2.49 13.64
CA MET A 232 0.66 -2.52 12.19
C MET A 232 0.23 -3.91 11.71
N GLU A 233 -0.47 -3.96 10.58
CA GLU A 233 -0.95 -5.18 9.94
C GLU A 233 0.18 -6.13 9.52
N THR A 234 1.34 -5.60 9.14
CA THR A 234 2.50 -6.40 8.72
C THR A 234 3.06 -7.29 9.83
N GLU A 235 2.90 -6.90 11.09
CA GLU A 235 3.32 -7.71 12.24
C GLU A 235 2.41 -8.94 12.44
N LEU A 236 1.16 -8.86 12.02
CA LEU A 236 0.19 -9.97 12.09
C LEU A 236 0.43 -11.01 11.00
N SER A 237 0.98 -10.61 9.83
CA SER A 237 1.35 -11.55 8.78
C SER A 237 2.34 -12.60 9.30
N SER A 238 3.37 -12.17 10.03
CA SER A 238 4.33 -13.11 10.64
C SER A 238 3.69 -14.00 11.72
N ALA A 239 2.74 -13.47 12.50
CA ALA A 239 2.03 -14.26 13.51
C ALA A 239 1.16 -15.35 12.88
N LEU A 240 0.50 -15.06 11.75
CA LEU A 240 -0.26 -16.05 10.99
C LEU A 240 0.66 -17.13 10.40
N GLU A 241 1.78 -16.72 9.74
CA GLU A 241 2.77 -17.65 9.18
C GLU A 241 3.36 -18.62 10.24
N MET A 242 3.51 -18.14 11.48
CA MET A 242 4.00 -18.94 12.60
C MET A 242 2.90 -19.77 13.30
N GLY A 243 1.63 -19.64 12.92
CA GLY A 243 0.50 -20.31 13.55
C GLY A 243 0.18 -19.80 14.97
N GLU A 244 0.58 -18.56 15.30
CA GLU A 244 0.24 -17.90 16.57
C GLU A 244 -1.21 -17.40 16.60
N ILE A 245 -1.80 -17.17 15.42
CA ILE A 245 -3.21 -16.86 15.23
C ILE A 245 -3.78 -17.68 14.08
N ASP A 246 -5.10 -17.91 14.07
CA ASP A 246 -5.77 -18.65 13.01
C ASP A 246 -6.20 -17.74 11.86
N TYR A 247 -6.59 -16.49 12.15
CA TYR A 247 -7.15 -15.54 11.18
C TYR A 247 -6.71 -14.12 11.48
N PHE A 248 -6.74 -13.22 10.48
CA PHE A 248 -6.66 -11.78 10.75
C PHE A 248 -7.31 -10.93 9.65
N TYR A 249 -7.74 -9.74 10.05
CA TYR A 249 -8.25 -8.73 9.13
C TYR A 249 -7.08 -8.05 8.42
N ILE A 250 -7.13 -8.03 7.10
CA ILE A 250 -6.05 -7.46 6.27
C ILE A 250 -6.58 -6.94 4.95
N TYR A 251 -5.79 -6.18 4.23
CA TYR A 251 -6.05 -5.85 2.85
C TYR A 251 -5.78 -7.03 1.91
N ARG A 252 -6.66 -7.22 0.91
CA ARG A 252 -6.48 -8.25 -0.12
C ARG A 252 -5.08 -8.18 -0.75
N SER A 253 -4.57 -6.96 -1.01
CA SER A 253 -3.24 -6.79 -1.58
C SER A 253 -2.14 -7.41 -0.73
N VAL A 254 -2.21 -7.29 0.60
CA VAL A 254 -1.23 -7.87 1.51
C VAL A 254 -1.39 -9.39 1.56
N ALA A 255 -2.62 -9.90 1.64
CA ALA A 255 -2.88 -11.33 1.63
C ALA A 255 -2.30 -11.99 0.35
N VAL A 256 -2.54 -11.41 -0.83
CA VAL A 256 -2.00 -11.87 -2.11
C VAL A 256 -0.46 -11.83 -2.12
N GLN A 257 0.15 -10.74 -1.66
CA GLN A 257 1.60 -10.56 -1.65
C GLN A 257 2.33 -11.54 -0.71
N HIS A 258 1.67 -11.98 0.36
CA HIS A 258 2.19 -13.00 1.27
C HIS A 258 1.81 -14.43 0.89
N GLY A 259 0.94 -14.60 -0.12
CA GLY A 259 0.46 -15.92 -0.54
C GLY A 259 -0.49 -16.57 0.46
N PHE A 260 -1.19 -15.79 1.27
CA PHE A 260 -2.22 -16.30 2.19
C PHE A 260 -3.49 -16.69 1.43
N GLU A 261 -4.17 -17.70 1.95
CA GLU A 261 -5.58 -17.91 1.67
C GLU A 261 -6.41 -16.81 2.34
N PHE A 262 -7.56 -16.48 1.77
CA PHE A 262 -8.44 -15.47 2.38
C PHE A 262 -9.90 -15.64 1.98
N VAL A 263 -10.77 -15.20 2.88
CA VAL A 263 -12.19 -15.05 2.61
C VAL A 263 -12.42 -13.68 1.98
N GLU A 264 -12.93 -13.65 0.75
CA GLU A 264 -13.46 -12.45 0.14
C GLU A 264 -14.82 -12.13 0.78
N LEU A 265 -14.92 -10.97 1.42
CA LEU A 265 -16.14 -10.51 2.06
C LEU A 265 -17.11 -9.94 1.02
N PRO A 266 -18.43 -9.91 1.31
CA PRO A 266 -19.40 -9.22 0.46
C PRO A 266 -19.01 -7.76 0.20
N SER A 267 -19.20 -7.30 -1.04
CA SER A 267 -18.82 -5.94 -1.46
C SER A 267 -19.50 -4.82 -0.69
N GLU A 268 -20.58 -5.12 0.02
CA GLU A 268 -21.31 -4.21 0.91
C GLU A 268 -20.57 -3.91 2.21
N ILE A 269 -19.57 -4.74 2.58
CA ILE A 269 -18.84 -4.63 3.85
C ILE A 269 -17.33 -4.61 3.72
N ASP A 270 -16.78 -4.98 2.55
CA ASP A 270 -15.34 -5.10 2.28
C ASP A 270 -14.62 -3.77 1.98
N LEU A 271 -15.37 -2.68 1.87
CA LEU A 271 -14.88 -1.33 1.55
C LEU A 271 -14.25 -1.21 0.15
N SER A 272 -14.60 -2.07 -0.82
CA SER A 272 -14.00 -2.05 -2.17
C SER A 272 -14.75 -1.19 -3.18
N SER A 273 -16.04 -0.93 -2.97
CA SER A 273 -16.92 -0.46 -4.04
C SER A 273 -17.50 0.92 -3.79
N VAL A 274 -17.28 1.83 -4.75
CA VAL A 274 -17.94 3.16 -4.73
C VAL A 274 -19.48 3.05 -4.79
N LYS A 275 -20.03 1.94 -5.29
CA LYS A 275 -21.48 1.70 -5.34
C LYS A 275 -22.09 1.52 -3.95
N HIS A 276 -21.28 1.12 -2.97
CA HIS A 276 -21.72 0.87 -1.60
C HIS A 276 -21.26 1.95 -0.61
N GLU A 277 -20.84 3.12 -1.10
CA GLU A 277 -20.39 4.24 -0.26
C GLU A 277 -21.45 4.65 0.77
N ASP A 278 -22.73 4.66 0.37
CA ASP A 278 -23.84 4.95 1.29
C ASP A 278 -23.92 3.91 2.44
N MET A 279 -23.67 2.64 2.15
CA MET A 279 -23.59 1.58 3.17
C MET A 279 -22.40 1.79 4.08
N TYR A 280 -21.19 1.98 3.53
CA TYR A 280 -19.98 2.18 4.31
C TYR A 280 -20.09 3.40 5.22
N SER A 281 -20.70 4.47 4.73
CA SER A 281 -20.88 5.73 5.46
C SER A 281 -21.76 5.65 6.71
N LYS A 282 -22.49 4.52 6.88
CA LYS A 282 -23.27 4.25 8.09
C LYS A 282 -22.39 3.95 9.30
N VAL A 283 -21.10 3.63 9.09
CA VAL A 283 -20.18 3.33 10.16
C VAL A 283 -19.05 4.35 10.18
N LYS A 284 -18.73 4.84 11.36
CA LYS A 284 -17.54 5.65 11.64
C LYS A 284 -16.81 5.09 12.85
N VAL A 285 -15.51 5.32 12.92
CA VAL A 285 -14.65 4.98 14.04
C VAL A 285 -14.15 6.26 14.66
N GLU A 286 -14.43 6.48 15.93
CA GLU A 286 -13.87 7.54 16.76
C GLU A 286 -12.68 6.97 17.53
N ARG A 287 -11.49 7.49 17.23
CA ARG A 287 -10.23 7.03 17.81
C ARG A 287 -9.95 7.74 19.13
N GLY A 288 -9.08 7.14 19.94
CA GLY A 288 -8.77 7.65 21.29
C GLY A 288 -8.25 9.09 21.35
N ASN A 289 -7.69 9.61 20.26
CA ASN A 289 -7.28 11.01 20.12
C ASN A 289 -8.41 11.96 19.68
N GLY A 290 -9.64 11.45 19.53
CA GLY A 290 -10.81 12.20 19.06
C GLY A 290 -10.93 12.29 17.52
N ASP A 291 -10.00 11.74 16.75
CA ASP A 291 -10.12 11.73 15.31
C ASP A 291 -11.21 10.76 14.86
N ILE A 292 -12.00 11.17 13.88
CA ILE A 292 -13.08 10.36 13.32
C ILE A 292 -12.72 9.92 11.91
N SER A 293 -12.73 8.60 11.68
CA SER A 293 -12.65 8.00 10.35
C SER A 293 -14.04 7.51 9.95
N LYS A 294 -14.54 7.98 8.81
CA LYS A 294 -15.84 7.54 8.25
C LYS A 294 -15.61 6.44 7.23
N GLY A 295 -16.49 5.43 7.20
CA GLY A 295 -16.46 4.38 6.20
C GLY A 295 -16.58 4.94 4.79
N LYS A 296 -15.65 4.52 3.93
CA LYS A 296 -15.58 4.91 2.52
C LYS A 296 -14.82 3.86 1.71
N PRO A 297 -14.97 3.85 0.37
CA PRO A 297 -14.23 2.93 -0.48
C PRO A 297 -12.70 3.12 -0.36
N ILE A 298 -11.97 2.01 -0.47
CA ILE A 298 -10.50 1.99 -0.56
C ILE A 298 -10.12 2.08 -2.04
N VAL A 299 -9.88 3.28 -2.52
CA VAL A 299 -9.59 3.58 -3.93
C VAL A 299 -8.30 4.34 -4.05
N TYR A 300 -7.40 3.84 -4.90
CA TYR A 300 -6.12 4.47 -5.21
C TYR A 300 -6.28 5.57 -6.27
N GLY A 301 -5.58 6.66 -6.05
CA GLY A 301 -5.51 7.77 -7.00
C GLY A 301 -4.09 8.04 -7.48
N VAL A 302 -3.96 8.53 -8.70
CA VAL A 302 -2.70 8.99 -9.28
C VAL A 302 -2.89 10.34 -9.96
N THR A 303 -1.85 11.18 -9.89
CA THR A 303 -1.83 12.48 -10.55
C THR A 303 -0.43 12.88 -11.00
N ILE A 304 -0.37 13.84 -11.94
CA ILE A 304 0.83 14.57 -12.34
C ILE A 304 0.77 15.94 -11.65
N PRO A 305 1.65 16.23 -10.69
CA PRO A 305 1.64 17.54 -10.03
C PRO A 305 2.24 18.63 -10.95
N ASP A 306 1.91 19.90 -10.69
CA ASP A 306 2.44 21.05 -11.44
C ASP A 306 3.95 21.24 -11.25
N THR A 307 4.53 20.56 -10.24
CA THR A 307 6.00 20.50 -10.01
C THR A 307 6.73 19.57 -10.97
N VAL A 308 6.00 18.94 -11.92
CA VAL A 308 6.53 17.97 -12.89
C VAL A 308 7.69 18.56 -13.72
N ASN A 309 8.81 17.82 -13.77
CA ASN A 309 9.95 18.15 -14.61
C ASN A 309 9.96 17.32 -15.91
N GLN A 310 9.48 16.09 -15.85
CA GLN A 310 9.51 15.10 -16.92
C GLN A 310 8.10 14.75 -17.39
N LYS A 311 7.34 15.75 -17.86
CA LYS A 311 5.91 15.62 -18.16
C LYS A 311 5.60 14.48 -19.15
N GLU A 312 6.40 14.35 -20.23
CA GLU A 312 6.20 13.30 -21.22
C GLU A 312 6.36 11.89 -20.59
N HIS A 313 7.41 11.71 -19.76
CA HIS A 313 7.64 10.46 -19.05
C HIS A 313 6.63 10.22 -17.93
N ALA A 314 6.14 11.25 -17.26
CA ALA A 314 5.07 11.14 -16.27
C ALA A 314 3.77 10.63 -16.92
N VAL A 315 3.37 11.21 -18.06
CA VAL A 315 2.23 10.73 -18.86
C VAL A 315 2.48 9.29 -19.32
N GLY A 316 3.68 8.99 -19.83
CA GLY A 316 4.07 7.65 -20.26
C GLY A 316 3.98 6.60 -19.14
N PHE A 317 4.41 6.94 -17.93
CA PHE A 317 4.31 6.07 -16.76
C PHE A 317 2.85 5.82 -16.36
N ILE A 318 2.00 6.84 -16.38
CA ILE A 318 0.57 6.70 -16.12
C ILE A 318 -0.13 5.89 -17.23
N LYS A 319 0.28 6.05 -18.51
CA LYS A 319 -0.18 5.17 -19.60
C LYS A 319 0.14 3.70 -19.32
N LEU A 320 1.38 3.42 -18.91
CA LEU A 320 1.77 2.06 -18.51
C LEU A 320 0.91 1.55 -17.37
N LEU A 321 0.68 2.36 -16.32
CA LEU A 321 -0.17 1.99 -15.17
C LEU A 321 -1.59 1.59 -15.61
N HIS A 322 -2.18 2.31 -16.58
CA HIS A 322 -3.54 2.05 -17.08
C HIS A 322 -3.61 1.02 -18.21
N SER A 323 -2.48 0.64 -18.83
CA SER A 323 -2.43 -0.37 -19.89
C SER A 323 -2.80 -1.76 -19.37
N GLU A 324 -3.07 -2.70 -20.27
CA GLU A 324 -3.30 -4.12 -19.91
C GLU A 324 -2.16 -4.69 -19.07
N ASP A 325 -0.91 -4.37 -19.39
CA ASP A 325 0.25 -4.81 -18.61
C ASP A 325 0.24 -4.23 -17.18
N GLY A 326 -0.07 -2.94 -17.03
CA GLY A 326 -0.16 -2.29 -15.73
C GLY A 326 -1.34 -2.79 -14.90
N GLN A 327 -2.49 -3.03 -15.55
CA GLN A 327 -3.66 -3.64 -14.92
C GLN A 327 -3.33 -5.06 -14.42
N GLN A 328 -2.58 -5.84 -15.20
CA GLN A 328 -2.14 -7.17 -14.78
C GLN A 328 -1.17 -7.12 -13.60
N VAL A 329 -0.26 -6.14 -13.56
CA VAL A 329 0.61 -5.91 -12.39
C VAL A 329 -0.23 -5.62 -11.14
N LEU A 330 -1.22 -4.73 -11.24
CA LEU A 330 -2.11 -4.40 -10.13
C LEU A 330 -2.91 -5.62 -9.65
N GLU A 331 -3.50 -6.38 -10.57
CA GLU A 331 -4.28 -7.59 -10.25
C GLU A 331 -3.41 -8.65 -9.55
N ASN A 332 -2.20 -8.92 -10.09
CA ASN A 332 -1.25 -9.87 -9.51
C ASN A 332 -0.81 -9.48 -8.09
N ASN A 333 -0.86 -8.17 -7.78
CA ASN A 333 -0.55 -7.63 -6.46
C ASN A 333 -1.80 -7.44 -5.57
N GLY A 334 -2.94 -8.00 -5.96
CA GLY A 334 -4.16 -7.96 -5.17
C GLY A 334 -4.82 -6.59 -5.08
N GLN A 335 -4.56 -5.71 -6.05
CA GLN A 335 -5.16 -4.38 -6.17
C GLN A 335 -5.97 -4.29 -7.46
N PRO A 336 -7.21 -4.81 -7.50
CA PRO A 336 -8.00 -4.86 -8.72
C PRO A 336 -8.09 -3.49 -9.41
N PRO A 337 -7.79 -3.41 -10.71
CA PRO A 337 -7.86 -2.16 -11.46
C PRO A 337 -9.31 -1.67 -11.60
N ILE A 338 -9.47 -0.36 -11.74
CA ILE A 338 -10.73 0.29 -12.11
C ILE A 338 -10.67 0.56 -13.62
N VAL A 339 -11.51 -0.14 -14.37
CA VAL A 339 -11.55 -0.06 -15.84
C VAL A 339 -13.00 0.19 -16.29
N PRO A 340 -13.29 1.29 -17.01
CA PRO A 340 -12.40 2.42 -17.25
C PRO A 340 -12.01 3.14 -15.97
N ALA A 341 -10.85 3.85 -16.00
CA ALA A 341 -10.42 4.69 -14.90
C ALA A 341 -11.44 5.81 -14.62
N SER A 342 -11.47 6.31 -13.41
CA SER A 342 -12.49 7.27 -12.98
C SER A 342 -11.86 8.60 -12.54
N THR A 343 -12.48 9.71 -12.94
CA THR A 343 -12.14 11.07 -12.52
C THR A 343 -13.35 11.98 -12.55
N ASN A 344 -13.35 13.04 -11.76
CA ASN A 344 -14.31 14.13 -11.87
C ASN A 344 -13.75 15.35 -12.66
N THR A 345 -12.53 15.22 -13.22
CA THR A 345 -11.82 16.27 -13.95
C THR A 345 -11.50 15.87 -15.40
N ILE A 346 -12.41 15.16 -16.04
CA ILE A 346 -12.22 14.57 -17.39
C ILE A 346 -11.72 15.60 -18.41
N ASN A 347 -12.22 16.84 -18.36
CA ASN A 347 -11.84 17.92 -19.28
C ASN A 347 -10.40 18.45 -19.08
N LYS A 348 -9.70 17.98 -18.03
CA LYS A 348 -8.33 18.36 -17.67
C LYS A 348 -7.36 17.21 -17.84
N VAL A 349 -7.85 16.04 -18.14
CA VAL A 349 -7.00 14.85 -18.40
C VAL A 349 -6.20 15.10 -19.69
N PRO A 350 -4.87 14.82 -19.69
CA PRO A 350 -4.06 14.85 -20.92
C PRO A 350 -4.69 14.00 -22.04
N GLU A 351 -4.64 14.51 -23.28
CA GLU A 351 -5.25 13.84 -24.43
C GLU A 351 -4.76 12.40 -24.59
N GLU A 352 -3.46 12.17 -24.29
CA GLU A 352 -2.81 10.87 -24.39
C GLU A 352 -3.32 9.84 -23.37
N LEU A 353 -4.05 10.27 -22.33
CA LEU A 353 -4.63 9.41 -21.30
C LEU A 353 -6.15 9.20 -21.48
N MET A 354 -6.79 9.93 -22.40
CA MET A 354 -8.26 9.91 -22.56
C MET A 354 -8.82 8.53 -22.90
N GLU A 355 -8.05 7.68 -23.53
CA GLU A 355 -8.47 6.31 -23.91
C GLU A 355 -8.74 5.39 -22.71
N TYR A 356 -8.29 5.77 -21.52
CA TYR A 356 -8.44 4.98 -20.30
C TYR A 356 -9.63 5.37 -19.42
N PHE A 357 -10.39 6.42 -19.81
CA PHE A 357 -11.51 6.98 -19.03
C PHE A 357 -12.92 6.75 -19.64
#